data_4f31f37ef8dad955fc1b3c6d7049a8a5
#
_entry.id   4f31f37ef8dad955fc1b3c6d7049a8a5
#
_cell.length_a   1.000
_cell.length_b   1.000
_cell.length_c   1.000
_cell.angle_alpha   90.00
_cell.angle_beta   90.00
_cell.angle_gamma   90.00
#
_symmetry.space_group_name_H-M   'P 1'
#
loop_
_entity.id
_entity.type
_entity.pdbx_description
1 polymer ?
#
loop_
_entity_poly.entity_id
_entity_poly.type
_entity_poly.pdbx_seq_one_letter_code
_entity_poly.pdbx_strand_id
1 'polypeptide(L)'
;MRSRALLTIVAATLFFTATLLVAQSPALAVPPDSPRWELEGDAKVVDYQGKKSLRMDGAAAVLKDFEMRDGVIDVDVNTPAKRGFVGFDFRIDKDQANYEEVYFRQHESGQADALQYTPVLGTGRNWQLFNGPGFTAATDIPKNEWFHMRLEVTGAQAKLYMKDMEKPVLVMDDLKSGVQTGQIALYDLTGETYFSNFEVRTTPDAPWERHLPPMPPNTLTKWSISAAFDALKRNLEAPLSSAEAATIQWKDVEAEPPGFVVLQRYREAPHPRVTFQNDFSKRLDPQPGMKMLYAKTNIDSDRDQMKKLEIGYSDDVSVFLNGKILYRGRSAQGFRDPRFLGIVNPENDAVYLPLKKGKNELVLAVSELGGGWGFICRLVDLEK
;
A
#
# COMPACT_ATOMS: atom_id res chain seq x y z
N MET A 1 31.59 -28.91 77.67
CA MET A 1 31.60 -28.23 76.32
C MET A 1 30.69 -29.05 75.40
N ARG A 2 29.49 -28.54 75.09
CA ARG A 2 28.54 -29.24 74.22
C ARG A 2 28.45 -28.42 72.93
N SER A 3 28.93 -28.99 71.80
CA SER A 3 28.87 -28.41 70.46
C SER A 3 27.44 -28.61 69.92
N ARG A 4 26.80 -27.49 69.49
CA ARG A 4 25.52 -27.49 68.78
C ARG A 4 25.81 -27.39 67.31
N ALA A 5 25.46 -28.41 66.55
CA ALA A 5 25.48 -28.39 65.10
C ALA A 5 24.21 -27.69 64.60
N LEU A 6 24.36 -26.64 63.80
CA LEU A 6 23.27 -25.96 63.10
C LEU A 6 23.03 -26.69 61.73
N LEU A 7 21.82 -27.24 61.59
CA LEU A 7 21.39 -27.84 60.34
C LEU A 7 20.73 -26.75 59.47
N THR A 8 21.37 -26.34 58.38
CA THR A 8 20.82 -25.38 57.38
C THR A 8 20.02 -26.19 56.37
N ILE A 9 18.69 -26.04 56.36
CA ILE A 9 17.81 -26.60 55.31
C ILE A 9 17.76 -25.60 54.18
N VAL A 10 18.33 -25.96 53.03
CA VAL A 10 18.18 -25.22 51.76
C VAL A 10 16.92 -25.74 51.08
N ALA A 11 15.86 -24.94 51.07
CA ALA A 11 14.65 -25.21 50.30
C ALA A 11 14.88 -24.78 48.83
N ALA A 12 15.04 -25.75 47.94
CA ALA A 12 15.08 -25.50 46.50
C ALA A 12 13.65 -25.30 45.97
N THR A 13 13.29 -24.07 45.63
CA THR A 13 12.01 -23.75 45.01
C THR A 13 12.14 -24.02 43.49
N LEU A 14 11.55 -25.11 43.02
CA LEU A 14 11.41 -25.41 41.60
C LEU A 14 10.31 -24.49 41.02
N PHE A 15 10.72 -23.50 40.22
CA PHE A 15 9.81 -22.76 39.36
C PHE A 15 9.45 -23.63 38.15
N PHE A 16 8.24 -24.18 38.12
CA PHE A 16 7.67 -24.75 36.89
C PHE A 16 7.17 -23.60 36.05
N THR A 17 7.92 -23.24 35.01
CA THR A 17 7.42 -22.40 33.90
C THR A 17 6.50 -23.29 33.07
N ALA A 18 5.20 -23.18 33.29
CA ALA A 18 4.21 -23.74 32.37
C ALA A 18 4.25 -22.97 31.07
N THR A 19 4.90 -23.51 30.04
CA THR A 19 4.76 -23.02 28.65
C THR A 19 3.34 -23.38 28.24
N LEU A 20 2.47 -22.36 28.15
CA LEU A 20 1.15 -22.51 27.54
C LEU A 20 1.40 -22.85 26.07
N LEU A 21 1.27 -24.11 25.68
CA LEU A 21 1.10 -24.50 24.28
C LEU A 21 -0.25 -23.95 23.83
N VAL A 22 -0.22 -22.81 23.17
CA VAL A 22 -1.40 -22.30 22.46
C VAL A 22 -1.65 -23.27 21.30
N ALA A 23 -2.76 -23.99 21.36
CA ALA A 23 -3.15 -24.92 20.31
C ALA A 23 -3.36 -24.13 19.02
N GLN A 24 -2.54 -24.37 18.01
CA GLN A 24 -2.74 -23.84 16.67
C GLN A 24 -4.00 -24.48 16.07
N SER A 25 -4.84 -23.69 15.44
CA SER A 25 -5.96 -24.23 14.67
C SER A 25 -5.45 -25.18 13.58
N PRO A 26 -6.12 -26.29 13.31
CA PRO A 26 -5.73 -27.19 12.23
C PRO A 26 -5.73 -26.43 10.90
N ALA A 27 -4.76 -26.70 10.04
CA ALA A 27 -4.72 -26.14 8.71
C ALA A 27 -5.92 -26.61 7.89
N LEU A 28 -6.54 -25.69 7.18
CA LEU A 28 -7.61 -25.93 6.23
C LEU A 28 -7.02 -26.03 4.84
N ALA A 29 -6.93 -27.23 4.29
CA ALA A 29 -6.55 -27.45 2.90
C ALA A 29 -7.78 -27.21 2.00
N VAL A 30 -7.60 -26.40 0.96
CA VAL A 30 -8.65 -26.08 -0.02
C VAL A 30 -8.19 -26.47 -1.42
N PRO A 31 -8.62 -27.66 -1.93
CA PRO A 31 -8.26 -28.11 -3.27
C PRO A 31 -8.71 -27.11 -4.36
N PRO A 32 -8.02 -27.07 -5.51
CA PRO A 32 -8.38 -26.20 -6.63
C PRO A 32 -9.83 -26.32 -7.13
N ASP A 33 -10.42 -27.53 -7.04
CA ASP A 33 -11.81 -27.83 -7.42
C ASP A 33 -12.81 -27.70 -6.25
N SER A 34 -12.40 -27.12 -5.13
CA SER A 34 -13.29 -26.92 -3.99
C SER A 34 -14.40 -25.92 -4.32
N PRO A 35 -15.68 -26.23 -3.95
CA PRO A 35 -16.78 -25.28 -4.09
C PRO A 35 -16.66 -24.05 -3.19
N ARG A 36 -15.66 -24.02 -2.31
CA ARG A 36 -15.36 -22.86 -1.46
C ARG A 36 -14.69 -21.72 -2.22
N TRP A 37 -14.15 -21.98 -3.40
CA TRP A 37 -13.65 -20.91 -4.25
C TRP A 37 -14.78 -20.15 -4.94
N GLU A 38 -14.80 -18.87 -4.86
CA GLU A 38 -15.50 -17.96 -5.75
C GLU A 38 -14.51 -17.44 -6.77
N LEU A 39 -14.71 -17.84 -8.02
CA LEU A 39 -13.78 -17.54 -9.10
C LEU A 39 -14.27 -16.32 -9.89
N GLU A 40 -13.40 -15.37 -10.10
CA GLU A 40 -13.63 -14.17 -10.91
C GLU A 40 -12.63 -14.10 -12.06
N GLY A 41 -13.05 -13.59 -13.21
CA GLY A 41 -12.17 -13.44 -14.37
C GLY A 41 -11.91 -14.78 -15.09
N ASP A 42 -10.74 -14.91 -15.75
CA ASP A 42 -10.35 -16.15 -16.45
C ASP A 42 -9.65 -17.12 -15.48
N ALA A 43 -10.45 -17.78 -14.67
CA ALA A 43 -10.01 -18.79 -13.71
C ALA A 43 -10.66 -20.15 -14.00
N LYS A 44 -9.87 -21.23 -13.95
CA LYS A 44 -10.38 -22.60 -14.17
C LYS A 44 -9.48 -23.65 -13.51
N VAL A 45 -10.08 -24.80 -13.22
CA VAL A 45 -9.35 -25.97 -12.71
C VAL A 45 -8.72 -26.73 -13.87
N VAL A 46 -7.44 -27.03 -13.74
CA VAL A 46 -6.67 -27.79 -14.73
C VAL A 46 -5.65 -28.69 -14.04
N ASP A 47 -5.12 -29.68 -14.77
CA ASP A 47 -3.91 -30.40 -14.39
C ASP A 47 -2.72 -29.74 -15.08
N TYR A 48 -1.72 -29.32 -14.31
CA TYR A 48 -0.53 -28.65 -14.82
C TYR A 48 0.74 -29.16 -14.12
N GLN A 49 1.70 -29.64 -14.90
CA GLN A 49 2.97 -30.17 -14.41
C GLN A 49 2.83 -31.10 -13.19
N GLY A 50 1.90 -32.06 -13.28
CA GLY A 50 1.68 -33.09 -12.26
C GLY A 50 0.84 -32.66 -11.05
N LYS A 51 0.29 -31.44 -11.03
CA LYS A 51 -0.58 -30.94 -9.95
C LYS A 51 -1.93 -30.51 -10.48
N LYS A 52 -3.01 -30.87 -9.76
CA LYS A 52 -4.30 -30.22 -9.94
C LYS A 52 -4.16 -28.76 -9.49
N SER A 53 -4.58 -27.81 -10.31
CA SER A 53 -4.29 -26.40 -10.14
C SER A 53 -5.46 -25.50 -10.49
N LEU A 54 -5.53 -24.33 -9.87
CA LEU A 54 -6.26 -23.17 -10.38
C LEU A 54 -5.35 -22.46 -11.38
N ARG A 55 -5.70 -22.51 -12.67
CA ARG A 55 -5.11 -21.64 -13.70
C ARG A 55 -5.83 -20.32 -13.68
N MET A 56 -5.09 -19.23 -13.62
CA MET A 56 -5.61 -17.86 -13.58
C MET A 56 -4.90 -16.98 -14.60
N ASP A 57 -5.64 -16.03 -15.20
CA ASP A 57 -5.12 -14.99 -16.07
C ASP A 57 -6.07 -13.78 -16.03
N GLY A 58 -5.70 -12.72 -15.32
CA GLY A 58 -6.59 -11.60 -15.01
C GLY A 58 -7.78 -12.04 -14.14
N ALA A 59 -7.50 -12.74 -13.06
CA ALA A 59 -8.50 -13.43 -12.25
C ALA A 59 -8.22 -13.31 -10.75
N ALA A 60 -9.26 -13.59 -9.95
CA ALA A 60 -9.17 -13.79 -8.52
C ALA A 60 -9.90 -15.06 -8.10
N ALA A 61 -9.45 -15.68 -7.03
CA ALA A 61 -10.11 -16.80 -6.36
C ALA A 61 -10.29 -16.43 -4.88
N VAL A 62 -11.52 -16.02 -4.54
CA VAL A 62 -11.88 -15.63 -3.17
C VAL A 62 -12.30 -16.85 -2.38
N LEU A 63 -11.77 -17.02 -1.18
CA LEU A 63 -12.18 -18.10 -0.29
C LEU A 63 -13.47 -17.72 0.43
N LYS A 64 -14.58 -18.36 0.05
CA LYS A 64 -15.90 -18.18 0.67
C LYS A 64 -15.93 -18.75 2.09
N ASP A 65 -16.78 -18.16 2.94
CA ASP A 65 -17.04 -18.64 4.31
C ASP A 65 -15.76 -18.80 5.14
N PHE A 66 -14.78 -17.91 4.90
CA PHE A 66 -13.56 -17.86 5.66
C PHE A 66 -13.10 -16.41 5.79
N GLU A 67 -12.87 -16.00 7.03
CA GLU A 67 -12.26 -14.72 7.36
C GLU A 67 -11.07 -14.96 8.26
N MET A 68 -10.04 -14.14 8.12
CA MET A 68 -8.82 -14.22 8.89
C MET A 68 -8.44 -12.83 9.42
N ARG A 69 -8.12 -12.77 10.71
CA ARG A 69 -7.41 -11.66 11.30
C ARG A 69 -5.92 -11.93 11.27
N ASP A 70 -5.49 -12.95 12.01
CA ASP A 70 -4.11 -13.41 12.08
C ASP A 70 -4.04 -14.87 11.64
N GLY A 71 -2.95 -15.23 10.96
CA GLY A 71 -2.85 -16.58 10.42
C GLY A 71 -1.73 -16.77 9.42
N VAL A 72 -1.75 -17.90 8.78
CA VAL A 72 -0.76 -18.28 7.76
C VAL A 72 -1.48 -18.80 6.53
N ILE A 73 -1.08 -18.31 5.38
CA ILE A 73 -1.52 -18.77 4.05
C ILE A 73 -0.33 -19.42 3.36
N ASP A 74 -0.51 -20.65 2.93
CA ASP A 74 0.49 -21.43 2.19
C ASP A 74 -0.07 -21.80 0.82
N VAL A 75 0.74 -21.69 -0.25
CA VAL A 75 0.36 -22.09 -1.60
C VAL A 75 1.57 -22.41 -2.46
N ASP A 76 1.43 -23.38 -3.36
CA ASP A 76 2.38 -23.62 -4.43
C ASP A 76 2.00 -22.82 -5.67
N VAL A 77 2.95 -22.14 -6.27
CA VAL A 77 2.77 -21.28 -7.44
C VAL A 77 3.67 -21.73 -8.58
N ASN A 78 3.16 -21.69 -9.80
CA ASN A 78 3.97 -21.80 -11.02
C ASN A 78 3.52 -20.73 -12.01
N THR A 79 4.49 -19.96 -12.54
CA THR A 79 4.22 -18.92 -13.52
C THR A 79 5.10 -19.06 -14.75
N PRO A 80 4.58 -19.56 -15.87
CA PRO A 80 5.28 -19.61 -17.15
C PRO A 80 5.31 -18.26 -17.87
N ALA A 81 4.44 -17.32 -17.50
CA ALA A 81 4.31 -16.03 -18.15
C ALA A 81 5.60 -15.20 -18.07
N LYS A 82 5.81 -14.36 -19.08
CA LYS A 82 6.94 -13.41 -19.08
C LYS A 82 6.65 -12.19 -18.24
N ARG A 83 5.38 -11.84 -18.07
CA ARG A 83 4.88 -10.72 -17.30
C ARG A 83 3.71 -11.19 -16.45
N GLY A 84 3.70 -10.82 -15.19
CA GLY A 84 2.63 -11.15 -14.26
C GLY A 84 2.69 -10.29 -13.01
N PHE A 85 1.55 -10.17 -12.32
CA PHE A 85 1.40 -9.60 -10.99
C PHE A 85 0.56 -10.60 -10.20
N VAL A 86 1.18 -11.33 -9.30
CA VAL A 86 0.63 -12.53 -8.70
C VAL A 86 0.82 -12.52 -7.21
N GLY A 87 -0.22 -12.82 -6.43
CA GLY A 87 -0.06 -12.82 -4.98
C GLY A 87 -1.31 -13.11 -4.18
N PHE A 88 -1.41 -12.45 -3.03
CA PHE A 88 -2.45 -12.60 -2.05
C PHE A 88 -3.16 -11.27 -1.81
N ASP A 89 -4.49 -11.32 -1.78
CA ASP A 89 -5.31 -10.31 -1.15
C ASP A 89 -5.78 -10.87 0.19
N PHE A 90 -5.66 -10.11 1.26
CA PHE A 90 -6.04 -10.56 2.60
C PHE A 90 -6.69 -9.45 3.41
N ARG A 91 -7.49 -9.86 4.40
CA ARG A 91 -8.33 -8.94 5.17
C ARG A 91 -9.23 -8.10 4.24
N ILE A 92 -9.83 -8.75 3.26
CA ILE A 92 -10.76 -8.11 2.32
C ILE A 92 -12.04 -7.77 3.08
N ASP A 93 -12.43 -6.48 3.11
CA ASP A 93 -13.67 -6.05 3.73
C ASP A 93 -14.91 -6.53 2.95
N LYS A 94 -16.09 -6.40 3.57
CA LYS A 94 -17.36 -6.92 2.99
C LYS A 94 -17.72 -6.29 1.64
N ASP A 95 -17.30 -5.06 1.42
CA ASP A 95 -17.58 -4.32 0.21
C ASP A 95 -16.46 -4.51 -0.84
N GLN A 96 -15.43 -5.28 -0.51
CA GLN A 96 -14.23 -5.53 -1.33
C GLN A 96 -13.52 -4.23 -1.75
N ALA A 97 -13.68 -3.19 -0.95
CA ALA A 97 -13.16 -1.86 -1.23
C ALA A 97 -11.83 -1.58 -0.53
N ASN A 98 -11.58 -2.22 0.62
CA ASN A 98 -10.37 -2.02 1.40
C ASN A 98 -9.79 -3.38 1.80
N TYR A 99 -8.51 -3.58 1.53
CA TYR A 99 -7.78 -4.81 1.85
C TYR A 99 -6.27 -4.60 1.75
N GLU A 100 -5.52 -5.59 2.17
CA GLU A 100 -4.07 -5.66 1.99
C GLU A 100 -3.75 -6.53 0.78
N GLU A 101 -2.87 -6.05 -0.10
CA GLU A 101 -2.42 -6.79 -1.27
C GLU A 101 -0.90 -6.95 -1.24
N VAL A 102 -0.40 -8.17 -1.40
CA VAL A 102 1.02 -8.45 -1.56
C VAL A 102 1.23 -9.34 -2.77
N TYR A 103 2.14 -8.95 -3.67
CA TYR A 103 2.35 -9.64 -4.93
C TYR A 103 3.79 -9.57 -5.42
N PHE A 104 4.13 -10.45 -6.33
CA PHE A 104 5.36 -10.40 -7.09
C PHE A 104 5.12 -9.98 -8.55
N ARG A 105 6.16 -9.40 -9.14
CA ARG A 105 6.21 -9.03 -10.56
C ARG A 105 7.16 -9.95 -11.30
N GLN A 106 6.64 -10.90 -12.07
CA GLN A 106 7.47 -11.88 -12.79
C GLN A 106 8.52 -11.22 -13.70
N HIS A 107 8.17 -10.09 -14.31
CA HIS A 107 9.04 -9.34 -15.23
C HIS A 107 10.11 -8.52 -14.53
N GLU A 108 10.00 -8.34 -13.21
CA GLU A 108 10.95 -7.59 -12.38
C GLU A 108 11.80 -8.53 -11.48
N SER A 109 11.87 -9.82 -11.83
CA SER A 109 12.69 -10.79 -11.09
C SER A 109 14.11 -10.28 -10.90
N GLY A 110 14.59 -10.27 -9.64
CA GLY A 110 15.88 -9.73 -9.25
C GLY A 110 15.96 -8.20 -9.08
N GLN A 111 14.92 -7.45 -9.46
CA GLN A 111 14.88 -5.99 -9.30
C GLN A 111 14.36 -5.59 -7.91
N ALA A 112 14.63 -4.35 -7.50
CA ALA A 112 14.30 -3.82 -6.17
C ALA A 112 12.79 -3.85 -5.86
N ASP A 113 11.94 -3.88 -6.87
CA ASP A 113 10.49 -3.93 -6.78
C ASP A 113 9.88 -5.23 -7.35
N ALA A 114 10.67 -6.32 -7.35
CA ALA A 114 10.18 -7.65 -7.71
C ALA A 114 8.99 -8.07 -6.84
N LEU A 115 9.01 -7.69 -5.57
CA LEU A 115 7.89 -7.82 -4.63
C LEU A 115 7.30 -6.46 -4.31
N GLN A 116 5.99 -6.43 -4.12
CA GLN A 116 5.27 -5.23 -3.68
C GLN A 116 4.19 -5.60 -2.68
N TYR A 117 4.15 -4.90 -1.57
CA TYR A 117 2.98 -4.75 -0.71
C TYR A 117 2.31 -3.40 -0.99
N THR A 118 0.99 -3.39 -1.08
CA THR A 118 0.20 -2.16 -1.21
C THR A 118 -1.16 -2.30 -0.53
N PRO A 119 -1.60 -1.30 0.26
CA PRO A 119 -2.98 -1.27 0.68
C PRO A 119 -3.88 -0.91 -0.50
N VAL A 120 -5.01 -1.58 -0.61
CA VAL A 120 -6.11 -1.15 -1.47
C VAL A 120 -7.09 -0.35 -0.60
N LEU A 121 -7.38 0.87 -1.02
CA LEU A 121 -8.23 1.82 -0.30
C LEU A 121 -9.28 2.35 -1.26
N GLY A 122 -10.57 2.15 -0.93
CA GLY A 122 -11.66 2.55 -1.79
C GLY A 122 -11.53 2.00 -3.22
N THR A 123 -11.14 0.72 -3.35
CA THR A 123 -10.82 0.01 -4.61
C THR A 123 -9.54 0.44 -5.33
N GLY A 124 -8.82 1.44 -4.83
CA GLY A 124 -7.59 1.94 -5.45
C GLY A 124 -6.32 1.35 -4.83
N ARG A 125 -5.43 0.84 -5.66
CA ARG A 125 -4.08 0.41 -5.28
C ARG A 125 -3.18 1.61 -5.05
N ASN A 126 -2.37 1.60 -3.99
CA ASN A 126 -1.56 2.74 -3.57
C ASN A 126 -0.06 2.49 -3.66
N TRP A 127 0.39 1.71 -4.63
CA TRP A 127 1.79 1.27 -4.77
C TRP A 127 2.77 2.42 -5.05
N GLN A 128 2.32 3.56 -5.60
CA GLN A 128 3.18 4.73 -5.81
C GLN A 128 3.46 5.50 -4.51
N LEU A 129 2.53 5.47 -3.55
CA LEU A 129 2.71 6.09 -2.25
C LEU A 129 3.52 5.20 -1.30
N PHE A 130 3.29 3.89 -1.38
CA PHE A 130 3.89 2.90 -0.50
C PHE A 130 4.94 2.08 -1.26
N ASN A 131 6.19 2.55 -1.22
CA ASN A 131 7.33 1.97 -1.93
C ASN A 131 8.59 2.04 -1.06
N GLY A 132 9.60 1.19 -1.36
CA GLY A 132 10.83 1.09 -0.60
C GLY A 132 10.75 0.12 0.59
N PRO A 133 11.60 0.27 1.62
CA PRO A 133 11.66 -0.67 2.75
C PRO A 133 10.31 -0.87 3.42
N GLY A 134 9.93 -2.14 3.65
CA GLY A 134 8.63 -2.53 4.19
C GLY A 134 7.50 -2.62 3.16
N PHE A 135 7.72 -2.16 1.92
CA PHE A 135 6.73 -2.18 0.84
C PHE A 135 7.22 -2.92 -0.40
N THR A 136 8.51 -2.82 -0.73
CA THR A 136 9.11 -3.52 -1.87
C THR A 136 10.35 -4.28 -1.45
N ALA A 137 10.67 -5.35 -2.18
CA ALA A 137 11.91 -6.10 -2.01
C ALA A 137 12.36 -6.78 -3.30
N ALA A 138 13.67 -6.96 -3.41
CA ALA A 138 14.27 -7.74 -4.48
C ALA A 138 14.19 -9.24 -4.15
N THR A 139 13.84 -10.05 -5.14
CA THR A 139 13.93 -11.51 -5.08
C THR A 139 13.99 -12.10 -6.47
N ASP A 140 14.67 -13.25 -6.61
CA ASP A 140 14.62 -14.05 -7.82
C ASP A 140 13.33 -14.88 -7.83
N ILE A 141 12.51 -14.66 -8.83
CA ILE A 141 11.23 -15.33 -9.01
C ILE A 141 11.42 -16.52 -9.95
N PRO A 142 11.14 -17.76 -9.51
CA PRO A 142 11.21 -18.93 -10.36
C PRO A 142 10.27 -18.80 -11.56
N LYS A 143 10.68 -19.36 -12.70
CA LYS A 143 9.90 -19.29 -13.92
C LYS A 143 9.63 -20.69 -14.46
N ASN A 144 8.34 -20.97 -14.70
CA ASN A 144 7.90 -22.25 -15.25
C ASN A 144 8.31 -23.46 -14.40
N GLU A 145 8.46 -23.25 -13.11
CA GLU A 145 8.69 -24.29 -12.11
C GLU A 145 7.85 -24.02 -10.86
N TRP A 146 7.50 -25.08 -10.13
CA TRP A 146 6.76 -24.94 -8.89
C TRP A 146 7.64 -24.42 -7.77
N PHE A 147 7.16 -23.40 -7.05
CA PHE A 147 7.76 -22.91 -5.82
C PHE A 147 6.69 -22.64 -4.77
N HIS A 148 7.08 -22.70 -3.52
CA HIS A 148 6.20 -22.46 -2.40
C HIS A 148 6.24 -21.01 -1.97
N MET A 149 5.06 -20.46 -1.66
CA MET A 149 4.88 -19.16 -1.04
C MET A 149 4.12 -19.30 0.27
N ARG A 150 4.51 -18.53 1.25
CA ARG A 150 3.84 -18.40 2.55
C ARG A 150 3.68 -16.94 2.91
N LEU A 151 2.48 -16.58 3.36
CA LEU A 151 2.19 -15.30 4.00
C LEU A 151 1.82 -15.54 5.46
N GLU A 152 2.58 -14.96 6.38
CA GLU A 152 2.28 -14.94 7.82
C GLU A 152 1.76 -13.56 8.18
N VAL A 153 0.58 -13.49 8.82
CA VAL A 153 -0.08 -12.25 9.23
C VAL A 153 -0.24 -12.25 10.74
N THR A 154 0.25 -11.21 11.40
CA THR A 154 0.26 -11.09 12.86
C THR A 154 0.02 -9.64 13.29
N GLY A 155 -1.14 -9.32 13.84
CA GLY A 155 -1.50 -7.95 14.22
C GLY A 155 -1.41 -7.00 13.03
N ALA A 156 -0.67 -5.90 13.18
CA ALA A 156 -0.44 -4.93 12.10
C ALA A 156 0.75 -5.27 11.17
N GLN A 157 1.22 -6.51 11.19
CA GLN A 157 2.41 -6.93 10.46
C GLN A 157 2.13 -8.13 9.56
N ALA A 158 2.96 -8.31 8.51
CA ALA A 158 2.98 -9.54 7.74
C ALA A 158 4.39 -9.85 7.22
N LYS A 159 4.63 -11.13 6.92
CA LYS A 159 5.87 -11.63 6.35
C LYS A 159 5.58 -12.51 5.15
N LEU A 160 6.20 -12.20 4.04
CA LEU A 160 6.13 -13.03 2.83
C LEU A 160 7.40 -13.88 2.73
N TYR A 161 7.20 -15.17 2.52
CA TYR A 161 8.28 -16.12 2.24
C TYR A 161 8.08 -16.67 0.81
N MET A 162 9.19 -16.92 0.14
CA MET A 162 9.20 -17.50 -1.20
C MET A 162 10.38 -18.46 -1.32
N LYS A 163 10.12 -19.72 -1.64
CA LYS A 163 11.10 -20.83 -1.75
C LYS A 163 11.70 -21.24 -0.40
N ASP A 164 12.34 -20.33 0.29
CA ASP A 164 12.91 -20.52 1.63
C ASP A 164 11.85 -20.10 2.67
N MET A 165 11.42 -21.08 3.49
CA MET A 165 10.38 -20.85 4.52
C MET A 165 10.98 -20.45 5.87
N GLU A 166 12.29 -20.30 5.98
CA GLU A 166 12.97 -19.86 7.21
C GLU A 166 13.24 -18.35 7.20
N LYS A 167 13.48 -17.79 5.98
CA LYS A 167 13.81 -16.37 5.82
C LYS A 167 12.78 -15.64 4.97
N PRO A 168 12.06 -14.65 5.53
CA PRO A 168 11.11 -13.86 4.76
C PRO A 168 11.83 -13.04 3.69
N VAL A 169 11.24 -12.95 2.51
CA VAL A 169 11.72 -12.11 1.40
C VAL A 169 11.17 -10.69 1.45
N LEU A 170 10.05 -10.48 2.14
CA LEU A 170 9.50 -9.16 2.43
C LEU A 170 8.90 -9.16 3.84
N VAL A 171 9.24 -8.15 4.63
CA VAL A 171 8.67 -7.89 5.96
C VAL A 171 7.88 -6.59 5.89
N MET A 172 6.61 -6.66 6.25
CA MET A 172 5.66 -5.56 6.27
C MET A 172 5.36 -5.23 7.72
N ASP A 173 6.01 -4.19 8.27
CA ASP A 173 5.93 -3.85 9.70
C ASP A 173 4.69 -3.03 10.06
N ASP A 174 3.97 -2.52 9.06
CA ASP A 174 2.81 -1.65 9.26
C ASP A 174 1.80 -1.80 8.12
N LEU A 175 0.84 -2.69 8.28
CA LEU A 175 -0.26 -2.90 7.34
C LEU A 175 -1.19 -1.67 7.34
N LYS A 176 -1.51 -1.19 6.15
CA LYS A 176 -2.02 0.17 5.93
C LYS A 176 -3.51 0.27 5.61
N SER A 177 -4.21 -0.82 5.23
CA SER A 177 -5.65 -0.73 4.87
C SER A 177 -6.52 -0.33 6.06
N GLY A 178 -6.10 -0.71 7.27
CA GLY A 178 -6.87 -0.51 8.50
C GLY A 178 -7.91 -1.61 8.75
N VAL A 179 -8.12 -2.51 7.80
CA VAL A 179 -9.00 -3.68 7.97
C VAL A 179 -8.27 -4.73 8.80
N GLN A 180 -8.86 -5.13 9.92
CA GLN A 180 -8.23 -6.07 10.84
C GLN A 180 -8.63 -7.52 10.60
N THR A 181 -9.84 -7.76 10.10
CA THR A 181 -10.38 -9.09 9.81
C THR A 181 -11.13 -9.04 8.49
N GLY A 182 -10.97 -10.05 7.65
CA GLY A 182 -11.68 -10.14 6.39
C GLY A 182 -11.34 -11.39 5.60
N GLN A 183 -11.91 -11.49 4.41
CA GLN A 183 -11.69 -12.60 3.50
C GLN A 183 -10.27 -12.60 2.95
N ILE A 184 -9.90 -13.70 2.29
CA ILE A 184 -8.63 -13.86 1.58
C ILE A 184 -8.89 -14.29 0.15
N ALA A 185 -7.99 -13.92 -0.76
CA ALA A 185 -8.03 -14.34 -2.14
C ALA A 185 -6.63 -14.65 -2.68
N LEU A 186 -6.56 -15.55 -3.64
CA LEU A 186 -5.47 -15.63 -4.60
C LEU A 186 -5.76 -14.67 -5.75
N TYR A 187 -4.73 -14.03 -6.25
CA TYR A 187 -4.85 -12.94 -7.18
C TYR A 187 -3.83 -13.05 -8.31
N ASP A 188 -4.28 -12.80 -9.52
CA ASP A 188 -3.47 -12.63 -10.72
C ASP A 188 -4.06 -11.50 -11.58
N LEU A 189 -3.35 -10.39 -11.71
CA LEU A 189 -3.82 -9.27 -12.53
C LEU A 189 -3.67 -9.53 -14.02
N THR A 190 -2.60 -10.21 -14.43
CA THR A 190 -2.29 -10.52 -15.82
C THR A 190 -1.16 -11.53 -15.91
N GLY A 191 -1.21 -12.39 -16.90
CA GLY A 191 -0.22 -13.41 -17.16
C GLY A 191 -0.65 -14.76 -16.57
N GLU A 192 -0.45 -15.81 -17.33
CA GLU A 192 -0.88 -17.15 -16.92
C GLU A 192 -0.14 -17.63 -15.68
N THR A 193 -0.88 -17.98 -14.64
CA THR A 193 -0.36 -18.48 -13.36
C THR A 193 -1.16 -19.69 -12.90
N TYR A 194 -0.50 -20.60 -12.19
CA TYR A 194 -1.09 -21.82 -11.63
C TYR A 194 -0.87 -21.85 -10.12
N PHE A 195 -1.95 -22.12 -9.38
CA PHE A 195 -1.94 -22.28 -7.92
C PHE A 195 -2.36 -23.68 -7.53
N SER A 196 -1.65 -24.28 -6.59
CA SER A 196 -1.93 -25.61 -6.07
C SER A 196 -1.59 -25.73 -4.59
N ASN A 197 -2.02 -26.78 -3.92
CA ASN A 197 -1.70 -27.06 -2.51
C ASN A 197 -1.96 -25.86 -1.58
N PHE A 198 -3.10 -25.19 -1.76
CA PHE A 198 -3.47 -24.09 -0.91
C PHE A 198 -3.91 -24.60 0.46
N GLU A 199 -3.31 -24.03 1.48
CA GLU A 199 -3.68 -24.24 2.88
C GLU A 199 -3.74 -22.91 3.63
N VAL A 200 -4.66 -22.82 4.59
CA VAL A 200 -4.76 -21.66 5.46
C VAL A 200 -5.04 -22.11 6.89
N ARG A 201 -4.46 -21.42 7.86
CA ARG A 201 -4.77 -21.60 9.28
C ARG A 201 -4.83 -20.26 9.99
N THR A 202 -5.77 -20.12 10.89
CA THR A 202 -5.81 -18.99 11.81
C THR A 202 -4.85 -19.21 12.97
N THR A 203 -4.30 -18.12 13.49
CA THR A 203 -3.51 -18.09 14.74
C THR A 203 -4.26 -17.25 15.78
N PRO A 204 -3.92 -17.37 17.08
CA PRO A 204 -4.46 -16.46 18.07
C PRO A 204 -4.19 -15.01 17.73
N ASP A 205 -5.17 -14.15 17.97
CA ASP A 205 -5.10 -12.73 17.68
C ASP A 205 -3.95 -12.06 18.46
N ALA A 206 -3.05 -11.45 17.73
CA ALA A 206 -1.97 -10.64 18.30
C ALA A 206 -2.44 -9.20 18.57
N PRO A 207 -1.77 -8.47 19.47
CA PRO A 207 -1.98 -7.04 19.62
C PRO A 207 -1.80 -6.29 18.30
N TRP A 208 -2.62 -5.26 18.06
CA TRP A 208 -2.49 -4.40 16.88
C TRP A 208 -1.42 -3.34 17.15
N GLU A 209 -0.17 -3.74 17.05
CA GLU A 209 0.98 -2.85 17.22
C GLU A 209 1.53 -2.42 15.88
N ARG A 210 1.58 -1.11 15.66
CA ARG A 210 2.09 -0.51 14.42
C ARG A 210 3.50 0.02 14.64
N HIS A 211 4.42 -0.36 13.77
CA HIS A 211 5.78 0.14 13.77
C HIS A 211 5.93 1.28 12.75
N LEU A 212 5.45 2.45 13.13
CA LEU A 212 5.46 3.62 12.26
C LEU A 212 6.87 4.21 12.15
N PRO A 213 7.34 4.51 10.93
CA PRO A 213 8.56 5.30 10.77
C PRO A 213 8.35 6.71 11.34
N PRO A 214 9.42 7.38 11.79
CA PRO A 214 9.30 8.75 12.28
C PRO A 214 8.83 9.69 11.16
N MET A 215 8.07 10.71 11.56
CA MET A 215 7.71 11.80 10.66
C MET A 215 8.98 12.58 10.28
N PRO A 216 9.33 12.73 8.99
CA PRO A 216 10.48 13.52 8.59
C PRO A 216 10.35 14.97 9.06
N PRO A 217 11.45 15.62 9.44
CA PRO A 217 11.43 17.02 9.87
C PRO A 217 10.88 17.92 8.76
N ASN A 218 10.26 19.01 9.16
CA ASN A 218 9.69 20.04 8.26
C ASN A 218 8.55 19.54 7.35
N THR A 219 7.98 18.35 7.62
CA THR A 219 6.79 17.87 6.91
C THR A 219 5.58 18.74 7.25
N LEU A 220 4.85 19.17 6.23
CA LEU A 220 3.56 19.84 6.39
C LEU A 220 2.49 18.77 6.66
N THR A 221 2.09 18.62 7.92
CA THR A 221 1.23 17.49 8.35
C THR A 221 -0.25 17.81 8.37
N LYS A 222 -0.65 19.08 8.54
CA LYS A 222 -2.06 19.48 8.69
C LYS A 222 -2.60 20.12 7.42
N TRP A 223 -3.67 19.55 6.92
CA TRP A 223 -4.29 19.99 5.67
C TRP A 223 -5.80 20.01 5.80
N SER A 224 -6.44 20.85 4.97
CA SER A 224 -7.89 20.79 4.75
C SER A 224 -8.11 20.43 3.28
N ILE A 225 -8.91 19.38 3.01
CA ILE A 225 -9.19 18.89 1.65
C ILE A 225 -10.64 19.15 1.25
N SER A 226 -10.85 19.44 -0.03
CA SER A 226 -12.18 19.62 -0.62
C SER A 226 -12.89 18.28 -0.88
N ALA A 227 -14.10 18.31 -1.39
CA ALA A 227 -14.69 17.20 -2.12
C ALA A 227 -13.89 16.91 -3.40
N ALA A 228 -14.08 15.70 -3.96
CA ALA A 228 -13.52 15.35 -5.26
C ALA A 228 -14.34 15.97 -6.40
N PHE A 229 -13.65 16.49 -7.40
CA PHE A 229 -14.24 17.06 -8.61
C PHE A 229 -13.86 16.21 -9.82
N ASP A 230 -14.64 16.32 -10.88
CA ASP A 230 -14.27 15.81 -12.20
C ASP A 230 -13.13 16.66 -12.77
N ALA A 231 -11.98 16.05 -12.98
CA ALA A 231 -10.77 16.74 -13.44
C ALA A 231 -10.94 17.37 -14.83
N LEU A 232 -11.77 16.78 -15.71
CA LEU A 232 -12.09 17.33 -17.03
C LEU A 232 -12.88 18.63 -16.98
N LYS A 233 -13.59 18.88 -15.89
CA LYS A 233 -14.42 20.07 -15.71
C LYS A 233 -13.72 21.20 -14.95
N ARG A 234 -12.42 21.05 -14.69
CA ARG A 234 -11.62 22.01 -13.94
C ARG A 234 -10.41 22.49 -14.72
N ASN A 235 -10.15 23.78 -14.64
CA ASN A 235 -8.87 24.31 -15.09
C ASN A 235 -7.86 24.18 -13.95
N LEU A 236 -6.94 23.22 -14.07
CA LEU A 236 -5.91 22.97 -13.07
C LEU A 236 -4.92 24.12 -12.90
N GLU A 237 -4.88 25.09 -13.82
CA GLU A 237 -4.01 26.28 -13.74
C GLU A 237 -4.72 27.49 -13.10
N ALA A 238 -6.03 27.40 -12.91
CA ALA A 238 -6.79 28.44 -12.26
C ALA A 238 -6.88 28.20 -10.74
N PRO A 239 -6.54 29.19 -9.90
CA PRO A 239 -6.75 29.09 -8.47
C PRO A 239 -8.27 29.03 -8.17
N LEU A 240 -8.60 28.47 -7.01
CA LEU A 240 -9.97 28.63 -6.48
C LEU A 240 -10.29 30.10 -6.26
N SER A 241 -11.40 30.57 -6.81
CA SER A 241 -11.91 31.89 -6.47
C SER A 241 -12.37 31.91 -4.99
N SER A 242 -12.32 33.08 -4.36
CA SER A 242 -12.79 33.22 -2.98
C SER A 242 -14.26 32.82 -2.83
N ALA A 243 -15.09 33.07 -3.85
CA ALA A 243 -16.49 32.68 -3.87
C ALA A 243 -16.65 31.15 -3.89
N GLU A 244 -15.90 30.44 -4.73
CA GLU A 244 -15.90 28.96 -4.76
C GLU A 244 -15.35 28.38 -3.46
N ALA A 245 -14.21 28.90 -2.96
CA ALA A 245 -13.60 28.44 -1.72
C ALA A 245 -14.55 28.56 -0.51
N ALA A 246 -15.41 29.57 -0.49
CA ALA A 246 -16.41 29.77 0.56
C ALA A 246 -17.56 28.75 0.51
N THR A 247 -17.84 28.13 -0.63
CA THR A 247 -18.89 27.11 -0.79
C THR A 247 -18.41 25.68 -0.54
N ILE A 248 -17.10 25.47 -0.54
CA ILE A 248 -16.50 24.14 -0.35
C ILE A 248 -16.62 23.72 1.12
N GLN A 249 -17.12 22.51 1.33
CA GLN A 249 -17.01 21.84 2.62
C GLN A 249 -15.62 21.23 2.74
N TRP A 250 -14.79 21.88 3.53
CA TRP A 250 -13.43 21.42 3.82
C TRP A 250 -13.46 20.36 4.91
N LYS A 251 -12.64 19.31 4.73
CA LYS A 251 -12.38 18.28 5.72
C LYS A 251 -10.93 18.37 6.16
N ASP A 252 -10.71 18.55 7.46
CA ASP A 252 -9.36 18.52 8.02
C ASP A 252 -8.83 17.10 8.03
N VAL A 253 -7.58 16.95 7.61
CA VAL A 253 -6.86 15.68 7.51
C VAL A 253 -5.42 15.87 7.98
N GLU A 254 -4.80 14.79 8.39
CA GLU A 254 -3.42 14.79 8.83
C GLU A 254 -2.58 13.81 8.01
N ALA A 255 -1.34 14.19 7.73
CA ALA A 255 -0.39 13.30 7.06
C ALA A 255 -0.04 12.12 7.97
N GLU A 256 -0.02 10.93 7.41
CA GLU A 256 0.43 9.73 8.10
C GLU A 256 1.93 9.45 7.85
N PRO A 257 2.64 8.84 8.79
CA PRO A 257 4.04 8.48 8.60
C PRO A 257 4.28 7.62 7.35
N PRO A 258 5.33 7.96 6.56
CA PRO A 258 6.36 8.96 6.80
C PRO A 258 6.05 10.37 6.26
N GLY A 259 4.81 10.82 6.20
CA GLY A 259 4.43 12.18 5.82
C GLY A 259 3.46 12.27 4.64
N PHE A 260 2.86 11.17 4.24
CA PHE A 260 1.89 11.13 3.15
C PHE A 260 0.50 11.62 3.60
N VAL A 261 -0.10 12.48 2.80
CA VAL A 261 -1.54 12.72 2.83
C VAL A 261 -2.16 11.75 1.82
N VAL A 262 -2.70 10.63 2.32
CA VAL A 262 -3.32 9.58 1.50
C VAL A 262 -4.77 9.96 1.26
N LEU A 263 -5.04 10.56 0.11
CA LEU A 263 -6.34 11.15 -0.22
C LEU A 263 -7.45 10.10 -0.37
N GLN A 264 -7.11 8.89 -0.82
CA GLN A 264 -8.03 7.77 -0.94
C GLN A 264 -8.66 7.31 0.38
N ARG A 265 -8.05 7.62 1.52
CA ARG A 265 -8.69 7.39 2.84
C ARG A 265 -9.93 8.25 3.06
N TYR A 266 -10.03 9.35 2.33
CA TYR A 266 -11.03 10.38 2.59
C TYR A 266 -11.96 10.62 1.41
N ARG A 267 -11.53 10.23 0.20
CA ARG A 267 -12.27 10.48 -1.04
C ARG A 267 -12.17 9.28 -1.96
N GLU A 268 -13.31 8.88 -2.46
CA GLU A 268 -13.34 7.85 -3.50
C GLU A 268 -12.80 8.44 -4.80
N ALA A 269 -11.82 7.76 -5.36
CA ALA A 269 -11.41 7.90 -6.73
C ALA A 269 -11.73 6.56 -7.41
N PRO A 270 -12.92 6.42 -8.00
CA PRO A 270 -13.21 5.21 -8.75
C PRO A 270 -12.18 5.15 -9.88
N HIS A 271 -11.23 4.24 -9.73
CA HIS A 271 -10.40 3.89 -10.86
C HIS A 271 -11.31 3.24 -11.89
N PRO A 272 -11.45 3.82 -13.09
CA PRO A 272 -11.91 3.00 -14.18
C PRO A 272 -10.97 1.79 -14.16
N ARG A 273 -11.51 0.56 -14.16
CA ARG A 273 -10.70 -0.65 -14.39
C ARG A 273 -9.90 -0.31 -15.65
N VAL A 274 -8.66 0.14 -15.44
CA VAL A 274 -7.79 0.51 -16.54
C VAL A 274 -7.46 -0.81 -17.18
N THR A 275 -8.20 -1.17 -18.21
CA THR A 275 -7.74 -2.18 -19.16
C THR A 275 -6.34 -1.70 -19.53
N PHE A 276 -5.34 -2.49 -19.17
CA PHE A 276 -3.95 -2.22 -19.50
C PHE A 276 -3.80 -2.15 -21.02
N GLN A 277 -4.16 -1.02 -21.57
CA GLN A 277 -3.73 -0.70 -22.92
C GLN A 277 -2.25 -0.35 -22.83
N ASN A 278 -1.43 -1.09 -23.56
CA ASN A 278 0.03 -0.99 -23.59
C ASN A 278 0.58 0.36 -24.06
N ASP A 279 -0.26 1.35 -24.27
CA ASP A 279 0.11 2.67 -24.72
C ASP A 279 -0.04 3.69 -23.58
N PHE A 280 0.98 3.72 -22.70
CA PHE A 280 1.07 4.69 -21.62
C PHE A 280 1.06 6.15 -22.11
N SER A 281 1.50 6.41 -23.35
CA SER A 281 1.53 7.77 -23.91
C SER A 281 0.13 8.36 -24.07
N LYS A 282 -0.90 7.53 -24.27
CA LYS A 282 -2.30 7.97 -24.38
C LYS A 282 -2.98 8.23 -23.03
N ARG A 283 -2.30 7.91 -21.90
CA ARG A 283 -2.79 8.22 -20.55
C ARG A 283 -2.46 9.63 -20.07
N LEU A 284 -1.79 10.42 -20.90
CA LEU A 284 -1.26 11.72 -20.50
C LEU A 284 -2.32 12.84 -20.44
N ASP A 285 -3.47 12.63 -21.07
CA ASP A 285 -4.58 13.57 -21.01
C ASP A 285 -5.56 13.20 -19.91
N PRO A 286 -6.23 14.16 -19.27
CA PRO A 286 -7.30 13.88 -18.36
C PRO A 286 -8.31 12.93 -18.98
N GLN A 287 -8.54 11.79 -18.32
CA GLN A 287 -9.45 10.75 -18.82
C GLN A 287 -10.84 10.91 -18.18
N PRO A 288 -11.92 10.46 -18.88
CA PRO A 288 -13.24 10.38 -18.25
C PRO A 288 -13.19 9.59 -16.94
N GLY A 289 -13.74 10.17 -15.87
CA GLY A 289 -13.71 9.59 -14.54
C GLY A 289 -12.54 10.02 -13.66
N MET A 290 -11.49 10.62 -14.22
CA MET A 290 -10.37 11.18 -13.46
C MET A 290 -10.86 12.20 -12.43
N LYS A 291 -10.42 12.04 -11.20
CA LYS A 291 -10.77 12.94 -10.09
C LYS A 291 -9.61 13.85 -9.74
N MET A 292 -9.98 15.02 -9.23
CA MET A 292 -9.05 15.95 -8.60
C MET A 292 -9.68 16.55 -7.34
N LEU A 293 -8.86 17.01 -6.44
CA LEU A 293 -9.30 17.80 -5.28
C LEU A 293 -8.32 18.93 -4.98
N TYR A 294 -8.76 19.85 -4.13
CA TYR A 294 -7.90 20.87 -3.55
C TYR A 294 -7.52 20.47 -2.14
N ALA A 295 -6.22 20.61 -1.82
CA ALA A 295 -5.71 20.49 -0.46
C ALA A 295 -5.07 21.83 -0.07
N LYS A 296 -5.41 22.38 1.09
CA LYS A 296 -4.85 23.65 1.56
C LYS A 296 -4.26 23.55 2.95
N THR A 297 -3.22 24.34 3.17
CA THR A 297 -2.63 24.58 4.50
C THR A 297 -2.15 26.01 4.61
N ASN A 298 -1.83 26.45 5.83
CA ASN A 298 -1.28 27.78 6.08
C ASN A 298 0.16 27.67 6.56
N ILE A 299 0.99 28.56 6.04
CA ILE A 299 2.38 28.71 6.42
C ILE A 299 2.55 30.09 7.06
N ASP A 300 2.89 30.10 8.35
CA ASP A 300 3.20 31.35 9.03
C ASP A 300 4.66 31.71 8.82
N SER A 301 4.95 32.97 8.47
CA SER A 301 6.30 33.48 8.26
C SER A 301 6.54 34.74 9.12
N ASP A 302 7.68 34.80 9.81
CA ASP A 302 8.06 35.91 10.63
C ASP A 302 8.51 37.17 9.83
N ARG A 303 8.84 36.95 8.54
CA ARG A 303 9.30 37.97 7.60
C ARG A 303 9.01 37.58 6.17
N ASP A 304 9.20 38.50 5.25
CA ASP A 304 9.28 38.21 3.82
C ASP A 304 10.53 37.35 3.57
N GLN A 305 10.36 36.13 3.04
CA GLN A 305 11.46 35.22 2.76
C GLN A 305 11.10 34.21 1.69
N MET A 306 12.13 33.61 1.09
CA MET A 306 11.99 32.49 0.19
C MET A 306 12.19 31.18 0.95
N LYS A 307 11.28 30.23 0.81
CA LYS A 307 11.41 28.84 1.28
C LYS A 307 11.34 27.88 0.10
N LYS A 308 11.93 26.71 0.23
CA LYS A 308 11.78 25.63 -0.74
C LYS A 308 10.71 24.65 -0.23
N LEU A 309 9.69 24.40 -1.04
CA LEU A 309 8.75 23.32 -0.86
C LEU A 309 9.27 22.12 -1.66
N GLU A 310 9.69 21.07 -0.98
CA GLU A 310 9.95 19.78 -1.57
C GLU A 310 8.63 19.03 -1.62
N ILE A 311 8.27 18.50 -2.81
CA ILE A 311 6.96 17.93 -3.06
C ILE A 311 7.02 16.66 -3.89
N GLY A 312 6.39 15.61 -3.38
CA GLY A 312 6.03 14.42 -4.14
C GLY A 312 4.50 14.30 -4.23
N TYR A 313 4.00 13.82 -5.35
CA TYR A 313 2.56 13.72 -5.60
C TYR A 313 2.27 12.64 -6.64
N SER A 314 1.07 12.15 -6.65
CA SER A 314 0.53 11.24 -7.66
C SER A 314 -0.90 11.71 -8.03
N ASP A 315 -1.20 11.99 -9.35
CA ASP A 315 -0.26 11.95 -10.50
C ASP A 315 0.08 13.36 -11.00
N ASP A 316 -0.88 14.29 -10.96
CA ASP A 316 -0.71 15.69 -11.35
C ASP A 316 -0.89 16.61 -10.16
N VAL A 317 -0.14 17.71 -10.14
CA VAL A 317 -0.29 18.77 -9.14
C VAL A 317 -0.21 20.15 -9.75
N SER A 318 -1.03 21.08 -9.23
CA SER A 318 -0.79 22.51 -9.36
C SER A 318 -0.60 23.11 -7.96
N VAL A 319 0.40 23.96 -7.81
CA VAL A 319 0.78 24.59 -6.54
C VAL A 319 0.47 26.09 -6.62
N PHE A 320 -0.37 26.56 -5.69
CA PHE A 320 -0.74 27.95 -5.57
C PHE A 320 -0.30 28.51 -4.23
N LEU A 321 0.27 29.70 -4.22
CA LEU A 321 0.59 30.45 -3.00
C LEU A 321 -0.15 31.79 -3.03
N ASN A 322 -0.95 32.06 -2.01
CA ASN A 322 -1.74 33.30 -1.90
C ASN A 322 -2.54 33.60 -3.19
N GLY A 323 -3.17 32.56 -3.77
CA GLY A 323 -3.98 32.64 -4.98
C GLY A 323 -3.18 32.76 -6.30
N LYS A 324 -1.86 32.68 -6.30
CA LYS A 324 -1.03 32.68 -7.51
C LYS A 324 -0.47 31.29 -7.79
N ILE A 325 -0.60 30.82 -9.03
CA ILE A 325 0.06 29.59 -9.47
C ILE A 325 1.57 29.78 -9.50
N LEU A 326 2.29 28.85 -8.89
CA LEU A 326 3.77 28.83 -8.87
C LEU A 326 4.32 27.66 -9.67
N TYR A 327 3.58 26.55 -9.74
CA TYR A 327 4.08 25.34 -10.34
C TYR A 327 2.93 24.47 -10.84
N ARG A 328 3.17 23.77 -11.92
CA ARG A 328 2.36 22.64 -12.39
C ARG A 328 3.29 21.51 -12.79
N GLY A 329 3.02 20.31 -12.28
CA GLY A 329 3.83 19.14 -12.53
C GLY A 329 3.01 17.89 -12.75
N ARG A 330 3.63 16.92 -13.41
CA ARG A 330 3.09 15.59 -13.64
C ARG A 330 4.11 14.53 -13.24
N SER A 331 3.66 13.59 -12.44
CA SER A 331 4.46 12.47 -11.91
C SER A 331 3.81 11.11 -12.21
N ALA A 332 2.96 11.04 -13.23
CA ALA A 332 2.33 9.79 -13.65
C ALA A 332 3.36 8.78 -14.20
N GLN A 333 3.05 7.50 -14.00
CA GLN A 333 3.90 6.41 -14.50
C GLN A 333 4.17 6.55 -16.02
N GLY A 334 5.44 6.47 -16.41
CA GLY A 334 5.88 6.55 -17.80
C GLY A 334 5.90 7.97 -18.39
N PHE A 335 5.56 9.01 -17.58
CA PHE A 335 5.50 10.37 -18.11
C PHE A 335 6.87 11.02 -18.30
N ARG A 336 7.74 10.97 -17.29
CA ARG A 336 9.07 11.63 -17.34
C ARG A 336 10.07 10.87 -18.21
N ASP A 337 9.99 9.55 -18.16
CA ASP A 337 10.67 8.61 -19.06
C ASP A 337 9.91 7.26 -19.02
N PRO A 338 10.12 6.35 -19.99
CA PRO A 338 9.38 5.08 -20.07
C PRO A 338 9.52 4.16 -18.86
N ARG A 339 10.57 4.30 -18.03
CA ARG A 339 10.83 3.51 -16.82
C ARG A 339 10.44 4.23 -15.55
N PHE A 340 10.01 5.48 -15.64
CA PHE A 340 9.59 6.26 -14.49
C PHE A 340 8.31 5.68 -13.90
N LEU A 341 8.37 5.23 -12.65
CA LEU A 341 7.24 4.57 -11.99
C LEU A 341 6.24 5.56 -11.35
N GLY A 342 6.62 6.83 -11.20
CA GLY A 342 5.78 7.81 -10.52
C GLY A 342 5.75 7.65 -8.99
N ILE A 343 6.75 7.00 -8.42
CA ILE A 343 6.85 6.83 -6.96
C ILE A 343 6.86 8.19 -6.29
N VAL A 344 5.98 8.35 -5.30
CA VAL A 344 5.82 9.61 -4.56
C VAL A 344 6.98 9.79 -3.58
N ASN A 345 7.83 10.77 -3.89
CA ASN A 345 8.98 11.11 -3.06
C ASN A 345 9.05 12.65 -2.95
N PRO A 346 9.24 13.24 -1.77
CA PRO A 346 9.35 14.70 -1.62
C PRO A 346 10.50 15.31 -2.41
N GLU A 347 11.51 14.53 -2.80
CA GLU A 347 12.65 14.98 -3.58
C GLU A 347 12.40 15.01 -5.10
N ASN A 348 11.21 14.56 -5.55
CA ASN A 348 10.89 14.53 -6.98
C ASN A 348 10.82 15.91 -7.61
N ASP A 349 10.28 16.89 -6.89
CA ASP A 349 10.12 18.26 -7.38
C ASP A 349 10.37 19.27 -6.25
N ALA A 350 10.76 20.48 -6.62
CA ALA A 350 10.97 21.59 -5.72
C ALA A 350 10.30 22.87 -6.24
N VAL A 351 9.54 23.53 -5.37
CA VAL A 351 8.86 24.80 -5.68
C VAL A 351 9.33 25.86 -4.69
N TYR A 352 9.78 27.00 -5.21
CA TYR A 352 10.22 28.12 -4.37
C TYR A 352 9.03 29.00 -3.98
N LEU A 353 8.79 29.14 -2.68
CA LEU A 353 7.66 29.88 -2.12
C LEU A 353 8.09 31.25 -1.64
N PRO A 354 7.71 32.36 -2.32
CA PRO A 354 7.96 33.73 -1.84
C PRO A 354 6.97 34.09 -0.72
N LEU A 355 7.27 33.62 0.49
CA LEU A 355 6.43 33.88 1.66
C LEU A 355 6.46 35.36 2.05
N LYS A 356 5.28 35.88 2.40
CA LYS A 356 5.11 37.18 3.02
C LYS A 356 5.09 37.05 4.53
N LYS A 357 5.51 38.09 5.23
CA LYS A 357 5.34 38.17 6.69
C LYS A 357 3.87 37.95 7.06
N GLY A 358 3.63 37.05 8.02
CA GLY A 358 2.30 36.64 8.45
C GLY A 358 1.86 35.35 7.79
N LYS A 359 0.56 35.17 7.62
CA LYS A 359 -0.08 33.96 7.13
C LYS A 359 -0.04 33.88 5.60
N ASN A 360 0.42 32.76 5.07
CA ASN A 360 0.43 32.46 3.66
C ASN A 360 -0.41 31.19 3.42
N GLU A 361 -1.34 31.24 2.48
CA GLU A 361 -2.15 30.08 2.10
C GLU A 361 -1.47 29.34 0.96
N LEU A 362 -1.13 28.09 1.21
CA LEU A 362 -0.65 27.14 0.22
C LEU A 362 -1.82 26.24 -0.19
N VAL A 363 -2.12 26.19 -1.49
CA VAL A 363 -3.17 25.32 -2.06
C VAL A 363 -2.54 24.42 -3.12
N LEU A 364 -2.84 23.13 -3.04
CA LEU A 364 -2.52 22.13 -4.04
C LEU A 364 -3.81 21.71 -4.75
N ALA A 365 -3.81 21.64 -6.08
CA ALA A 365 -4.81 20.90 -6.85
C ALA A 365 -4.17 19.58 -7.27
N VAL A 366 -4.67 18.47 -6.73
CA VAL A 366 -4.07 17.13 -6.92
C VAL A 366 -5.04 16.25 -7.66
N SER A 367 -4.61 15.64 -8.75
CA SER A 367 -5.41 14.70 -9.53
C SER A 367 -4.76 13.33 -9.66
N GLU A 368 -5.58 12.32 -9.94
CA GLU A 368 -5.22 10.90 -9.93
C GLU A 368 -5.53 10.26 -11.28
N LEU A 369 -4.55 9.51 -11.79
CA LEU A 369 -4.69 8.63 -12.96
C LEU A 369 -4.62 7.14 -12.58
N GLY A 370 -3.92 6.80 -11.51
CA GLY A 370 -3.77 5.43 -11.02
C GLY A 370 -2.46 5.21 -10.27
N GLY A 371 -2.48 4.26 -9.32
CA GLY A 371 -1.30 3.88 -8.53
C GLY A 371 -1.25 4.46 -7.13
N GLY A 372 -2.20 5.35 -6.79
CA GLY A 372 -2.35 5.90 -5.46
C GLY A 372 -2.52 7.43 -5.46
N TRP A 373 -3.59 7.92 -4.83
CA TRP A 373 -3.90 9.34 -4.75
C TRP A 373 -3.36 9.95 -3.47
N GLY A 374 -2.36 10.78 -3.60
CA GLY A 374 -1.76 11.42 -2.43
C GLY A 374 -0.58 12.31 -2.76
N PHE A 375 -0.04 12.90 -1.70
CA PHE A 375 1.13 13.76 -1.80
C PHE A 375 1.90 13.79 -0.48
N ILE A 376 3.14 14.28 -0.54
CA ILE A 376 4.00 14.61 0.60
C ILE A 376 4.63 15.98 0.36
N CYS A 377 4.71 16.81 1.40
CA CYS A 377 5.30 18.15 1.34
C CYS A 377 6.24 18.39 2.51
N ARG A 378 7.45 18.88 2.23
CA ARG A 378 8.40 19.36 3.24
C ARG A 378 8.77 20.82 2.94
N LEU A 379 8.74 21.67 3.99
CA LEU A 379 9.13 23.07 3.87
C LEU A 379 10.53 23.26 4.43
N VAL A 380 11.51 23.45 3.56
CA VAL A 380 12.93 23.55 3.93
C VAL A 380 13.50 24.95 3.70
N ASP A 381 14.50 25.28 4.50
CA ASP A 381 15.27 26.52 4.31
C ASP A 381 16.12 26.42 3.04
N LEU A 382 16.37 27.57 2.41
CA LEU A 382 17.37 27.61 1.37
C LEU A 382 18.75 27.46 2.01
N GLU A 383 19.55 26.56 1.45
CA GLU A 383 20.98 26.52 1.80
C GLU A 383 21.61 27.86 1.49
N LYS A 384 22.44 28.36 2.44
CA LYS A 384 23.12 29.64 2.32
C LYS A 384 24.30 29.53 1.36
#